data_f33931ef32f29b26d8af7232fb075333
#
_entry.id   f33931ef32f29b26d8af7232fb075333
#
_cell.length_a   1.000
_cell.length_b   1.000
_cell.length_c   1.000
_cell.angle_alpha   90.00
_cell.angle_beta   90.00
_cell.angle_gamma   90.00
#
_symmetry.space_group_name_H-M   'P 1'
#
loop_
_entity.id
_entity.type
_entity.pdbx_description
1 polymer ?
#
loop_
_entity_poly.entity_id
_entity_poly.type
_entity_poly.pdbx_seq_one_letter_code
_entity_poly.pdbx_strand_id
1 'polypeptide(L)'
;MTYKTEKTPGKPTVFLIQENPYISVLSAEEYGEIVLLFESGSQIMFSPQPAIRKLKRKLRNFDDGDHLLMMGDPAAMGIACCVASDINRGKFKILKWDKMQKRYYSVSININEKGELDEQDKL
;
A
#
# COMPACT_ATOMS: atom_id res chain seq x y z
N MET A 1 -17.95 -2.88 8.10
CA MET A 1 -16.68 -3.20 8.79
C MET A 1 -15.96 -1.92 9.14
N THR A 2 -15.46 -1.84 10.35
CA THR A 2 -14.70 -0.67 10.80
C THR A 2 -13.22 -0.99 10.78
N TYR A 3 -12.45 -0.17 10.05
CA TYR A 3 -11.00 -0.33 9.96
C TYR A 3 -10.29 0.54 11.00
N LYS A 4 -9.09 0.13 11.38
CA LYS A 4 -8.22 1.00 12.14
C LYS A 4 -7.82 2.20 11.29
N THR A 5 -7.56 3.33 11.94
CA THR A 5 -7.14 4.56 11.26
C THR A 5 -5.66 4.84 11.41
N GLU A 6 -4.98 4.17 12.34
CA GLU A 6 -3.56 4.36 12.61
C GLU A 6 -2.89 3.01 12.85
N LYS A 7 -1.63 2.91 12.43
CA LYS A 7 -0.80 1.73 12.68
C LYS A 7 -0.48 1.61 14.17
N THR A 8 -0.59 0.39 14.71
CA THR A 8 -0.05 0.08 16.03
C THR A 8 1.46 -0.09 15.90
N PRO A 9 2.27 0.71 16.63
CA PRO A 9 3.73 0.61 16.53
C PRO A 9 4.25 -0.81 16.76
N GLY A 10 5.17 -1.24 15.90
CA GLY A 10 5.79 -2.54 16.01
C GLY A 10 5.00 -3.72 15.48
N LYS A 11 3.78 -3.50 15.00
CA LYS A 11 2.95 -4.57 14.46
C LYS A 11 2.91 -4.51 12.93
N PRO A 12 3.04 -5.68 12.26
CA PRO A 12 2.86 -5.73 10.80
C PRO A 12 1.50 -5.17 10.42
N THR A 13 1.47 -4.33 9.41
CA THR A 13 0.28 -3.59 9.02
C THR A 13 0.04 -3.68 7.52
N VAL A 14 -1.22 -3.84 7.15
CA VAL A 14 -1.68 -3.75 5.77
C VAL A 14 -2.40 -2.40 5.63
N PHE A 15 -1.82 -1.50 4.85
CA PHE A 15 -2.45 -0.20 4.58
C PHE A 15 -3.35 -0.34 3.36
N LEU A 16 -4.66 -0.36 3.61
CA LEU A 16 -5.66 -0.36 2.54
C LEU A 16 -5.73 1.05 1.97
N ILE A 17 -5.30 1.21 0.73
CA ILE A 17 -5.14 2.56 0.15
C ILE A 17 -6.48 3.27 0.05
N GLN A 18 -7.47 2.66 -0.57
CA GLN A 18 -8.81 3.23 -0.59
C GLN A 18 -9.84 2.14 -0.51
N GLU A 19 -10.83 2.33 0.35
CA GLU A 19 -11.89 1.35 0.55
C GLU A 19 -12.79 1.22 -0.66
N ASN A 20 -13.12 -0.03 -1.00
CA ASN A 20 -14.24 -0.36 -1.86
C ASN A 20 -15.23 -1.18 -1.01
N PRO A 21 -16.40 -0.62 -0.66
CA PRO A 21 -17.33 -1.29 0.26
C PRO A 21 -17.91 -2.58 -0.29
N TYR A 22 -17.79 -2.83 -1.59
CA TYR A 22 -18.29 -4.04 -2.22
C TYR A 22 -17.28 -5.20 -2.23
N ILE A 23 -16.05 -4.96 -1.77
CA ILE A 23 -14.99 -5.95 -1.78
C ILE A 23 -14.52 -6.20 -0.35
N SER A 24 -14.54 -7.48 0.07
CA SER A 24 -13.98 -7.85 1.37
C SER A 24 -12.48 -7.97 1.28
N VAL A 25 -11.78 -7.41 2.27
CA VAL A 25 -10.33 -7.50 2.37
C VAL A 25 -9.90 -8.34 3.57
N LEU A 26 -10.83 -9.08 4.17
CA LEU A 26 -10.53 -9.86 5.38
C LEU A 26 -9.38 -10.84 5.20
N SER A 27 -9.26 -11.46 4.04
CA SER A 27 -8.16 -12.41 3.80
C SER A 27 -6.78 -11.75 3.78
N ALA A 28 -6.71 -10.43 3.64
CA ALA A 28 -5.44 -9.71 3.74
C ALA A 28 -4.93 -9.61 5.17
N GLU A 29 -5.76 -9.92 6.18
CA GLU A 29 -5.36 -9.88 7.58
C GLU A 29 -4.25 -10.87 7.92
N GLU A 30 -4.04 -11.90 7.11
CA GLU A 30 -2.90 -12.81 7.30
C GLU A 30 -1.56 -12.08 7.19
N TYR A 31 -1.53 -10.93 6.52
CA TYR A 31 -0.32 -10.13 6.36
C TYR A 31 -0.17 -9.03 7.43
N GLY A 32 -1.19 -8.76 8.21
CA GLY A 32 -1.14 -7.76 9.25
C GLY A 32 -2.48 -7.12 9.54
N GLU A 33 -2.51 -6.25 10.53
CA GLU A 33 -3.70 -5.47 10.85
C GLU A 33 -4.01 -4.50 9.71
N ILE A 34 -5.30 -4.34 9.38
CA ILE A 34 -5.69 -3.48 8.28
C ILE A 34 -5.95 -2.05 8.77
N VAL A 35 -5.24 -1.10 8.18
CA VAL A 35 -5.40 0.34 8.43
C VAL A 35 -5.89 1.00 7.15
N LEU A 36 -6.97 1.75 7.24
CA LEU A 36 -7.54 2.45 6.10
C LEU A 36 -6.84 3.79 5.88
N LEU A 37 -6.43 4.06 4.64
CA LEU A 37 -5.86 5.36 4.27
C LEU A 37 -6.91 6.33 3.76
N PHE A 38 -7.74 5.92 2.81
CA PHE A 38 -8.80 6.76 2.26
C PHE A 38 -10.13 6.04 2.25
N GLU A 39 -11.18 6.75 2.63
CA GLU A 39 -12.53 6.25 2.55
C GLU A 39 -13.01 6.17 1.09
N SER A 40 -14.00 5.33 0.86
CA SER A 40 -14.67 5.26 -0.43
C SER A 40 -15.20 6.64 -0.82
N GLY A 41 -15.02 7.01 -2.09
CA GLY A 41 -15.51 8.28 -2.59
C GLY A 41 -14.59 9.47 -2.37
N SER A 42 -13.45 9.30 -1.70
CA SER A 42 -12.47 10.38 -1.54
C SER A 42 -11.98 10.84 -2.92
N GLN A 43 -11.99 12.16 -3.13
CA GLN A 43 -11.58 12.76 -4.42
C GLN A 43 -10.16 13.28 -4.32
N ILE A 44 -9.23 12.44 -4.70
CA ILE A 44 -7.81 12.72 -4.55
C ILE A 44 -7.26 13.54 -5.71
N MET A 45 -7.77 13.30 -6.91
CA MET A 45 -7.26 13.90 -8.13
C MET A 45 -7.40 15.42 -8.20
N PHE A 46 -8.41 15.98 -7.51
CA PHE A 46 -8.64 17.44 -7.54
C PHE A 46 -7.83 18.21 -6.51
N SER A 47 -7.29 17.52 -5.52
CA SER A 47 -6.51 18.14 -4.45
C SER A 47 -5.45 17.17 -3.93
N PRO A 48 -4.37 16.94 -4.70
CA PRO A 48 -3.37 15.96 -4.32
C PRO A 48 -2.58 16.32 -3.06
N GLN A 49 -2.36 17.62 -2.80
CA GLN A 49 -1.52 18.01 -1.68
C GLN A 49 -2.09 17.63 -0.30
N PRO A 50 -3.39 17.81 -0.01
CA PRO A 50 -3.96 17.28 1.22
C PRO A 50 -3.83 15.77 1.34
N ALA A 51 -3.99 15.05 0.23
CA ALA A 51 -3.83 13.59 0.22
C ALA A 51 -2.39 13.18 0.55
N ILE A 52 -1.40 13.88 0.00
CA ILE A 52 0.02 13.65 0.28
C ILE A 52 0.30 13.86 1.77
N ARG A 53 -0.19 14.94 2.35
CA ARG A 53 0.01 15.23 3.77
C ARG A 53 -0.61 14.15 4.65
N LYS A 54 -1.81 13.68 4.31
CA LYS A 54 -2.47 12.60 5.04
C LYS A 54 -1.65 11.31 4.97
N LEU A 55 -1.15 10.96 3.79
CA LEU A 55 -0.35 9.76 3.60
C LEU A 55 0.97 9.85 4.35
N LYS A 56 1.65 10.99 4.34
CA LYS A 56 2.89 11.17 5.10
C LYS A 56 2.66 10.97 6.60
N ARG A 57 1.52 11.43 7.11
CA ARG A 57 1.18 11.23 8.52
C ARG A 57 0.87 9.77 8.83
N LYS A 58 0.03 9.14 8.02
CA LYS A 58 -0.41 7.75 8.29
C LYS A 58 0.67 6.72 8.03
N LEU A 59 1.55 6.98 7.08
CA LEU A 59 2.63 6.06 6.71
C LEU A 59 3.95 6.34 7.43
N ARG A 60 4.00 7.31 8.35
CA ARG A 60 5.25 7.74 8.99
C ARG A 60 6.04 6.61 9.65
N ASN A 61 5.37 5.55 10.09
CA ASN A 61 6.01 4.39 10.72
C ASN A 61 6.04 3.16 9.81
N PHE A 62 5.89 3.39 8.50
CA PHE A 62 5.95 2.31 7.52
C PHE A 62 7.33 1.66 7.54
N ASP A 63 7.38 0.32 7.61
CA ASP A 63 8.62 -0.43 7.66
C ASP A 63 8.54 -1.72 6.82
N ASP A 64 9.58 -2.55 6.90
CA ASP A 64 9.69 -3.76 6.09
C ASP A 64 8.62 -4.80 6.37
N GLY A 65 7.95 -4.73 7.51
CA GLY A 65 6.87 -5.65 7.86
C GLY A 65 5.52 -5.27 7.27
N ASP A 66 5.43 -4.11 6.64
CA ASP A 66 4.16 -3.55 6.21
C ASP A 66 3.92 -3.76 4.72
N HIS A 67 2.64 -3.69 4.33
CA HIS A 67 2.19 -3.82 2.95
C HIS A 67 1.24 -2.69 2.60
N LEU A 68 1.24 -2.31 1.32
CA LEU A 68 0.20 -1.46 0.74
C LEU A 68 -0.77 -2.36 -0.03
N LEU A 69 -2.04 -2.33 0.32
CA LEU A 69 -3.06 -3.09 -0.40
C LEU A 69 -3.56 -2.24 -1.56
N MET A 70 -3.29 -2.70 -2.77
CA MET A 70 -3.53 -1.95 -4.00
C MET A 70 -5.01 -2.01 -4.37
N MET A 71 -5.75 -1.01 -3.92
CA MET A 71 -7.19 -0.89 -4.15
C MET A 71 -7.58 0.58 -4.18
N GLY A 72 -8.50 0.94 -5.04
CA GLY A 72 -9.06 2.28 -5.12
C GLY A 72 -8.59 3.08 -6.31
N ASP A 73 -8.56 4.41 -6.14
CA ASP A 73 -8.16 5.33 -7.20
C ASP A 73 -6.68 5.12 -7.57
N PRO A 74 -6.36 4.95 -8.86
CA PRO A 74 -4.97 4.81 -9.29
C PRO A 74 -4.06 5.96 -8.84
N ALA A 75 -4.56 7.19 -8.77
CA ALA A 75 -3.77 8.31 -8.27
C ALA A 75 -3.41 8.12 -6.80
N ALA A 76 -4.35 7.64 -5.99
CA ALA A 76 -4.09 7.33 -4.58
C ALA A 76 -3.04 6.23 -4.43
N MET A 77 -3.15 5.18 -5.24
CA MET A 77 -2.19 4.08 -5.23
C MET A 77 -0.78 4.56 -5.58
N GLY A 78 -0.66 5.39 -6.63
CA GLY A 78 0.62 5.92 -7.05
C GLY A 78 1.27 6.79 -5.97
N ILE A 79 0.50 7.70 -5.39
CA ILE A 79 1.01 8.58 -4.34
C ILE A 79 1.41 7.78 -3.09
N ALA A 80 0.60 6.79 -2.70
CA ALA A 80 0.91 5.96 -1.53
C ALA A 80 2.23 5.20 -1.73
N CYS A 81 2.47 4.65 -2.91
CA CYS A 81 3.73 3.98 -3.22
C CYS A 81 4.91 4.95 -3.14
N CYS A 82 4.77 6.15 -3.67
CA CYS A 82 5.83 7.16 -3.60
C CYS A 82 6.15 7.55 -2.16
N VAL A 83 5.13 7.77 -1.34
CA VAL A 83 5.32 8.16 0.06
C VAL A 83 5.95 7.02 0.85
N ALA A 84 5.46 5.79 0.72
CA ALA A 84 6.03 4.63 1.40
C ALA A 84 7.48 4.40 1.00
N SER A 85 7.79 4.53 -0.29
CA SER A 85 9.14 4.42 -0.81
C SER A 85 10.08 5.46 -0.20
N ASP A 86 9.63 6.70 -0.13
CA ASP A 86 10.43 7.78 0.46
C ASP A 86 10.71 7.53 1.94
N ILE A 87 9.72 7.07 2.68
CA ILE A 87 9.85 6.80 4.12
C ILE A 87 10.78 5.62 4.39
N ASN A 88 10.68 4.55 3.59
CA ASN A 88 11.39 3.30 3.83
C ASN A 88 12.54 3.07 2.86
N ARG A 89 13.17 4.14 2.40
CA ARG A 89 14.40 4.09 1.61
C ARG A 89 14.29 3.28 0.33
N GLY A 90 13.17 3.43 -0.37
CA GLY A 90 12.92 2.77 -1.64
C GLY A 90 12.40 1.35 -1.55
N LYS A 91 12.10 0.88 -0.35
CA LYS A 91 11.63 -0.50 -0.13
C LYS A 91 10.19 -0.49 0.32
N PHE A 92 9.33 -1.22 -0.37
CA PHE A 92 7.96 -1.42 0.07
C PHE A 92 7.40 -2.68 -0.55
N LYS A 93 6.38 -3.24 0.10
CA LYS A 93 5.66 -4.41 -0.40
C LYS A 93 4.23 -4.01 -0.72
N ILE A 94 3.71 -4.57 -1.79
CA ILE A 94 2.31 -4.38 -2.17
C ILE A 94 1.58 -5.71 -2.13
N LEU A 95 0.29 -5.66 -1.81
CA LEU A 95 -0.59 -6.81 -1.92
C LEU A 95 -1.47 -6.64 -3.14
N LYS A 96 -1.53 -7.68 -3.95
CA LYS A 96 -2.38 -7.74 -5.14
C LYS A 96 -3.30 -8.95 -5.04
N TRP A 97 -4.50 -8.81 -5.58
CA TRP A 97 -5.44 -9.90 -5.64
C TRP A 97 -5.16 -10.79 -6.85
N ASP A 98 -5.03 -12.09 -6.61
CA ASP A 98 -4.90 -13.08 -7.67
C ASP A 98 -6.29 -13.67 -7.94
N LYS A 99 -6.85 -13.34 -9.10
CA LYS A 99 -8.18 -13.79 -9.49
C LYS A 99 -8.26 -15.29 -9.70
N MET A 100 -7.18 -15.92 -10.13
CA MET A 100 -7.16 -17.34 -10.41
C MET A 100 -7.08 -18.17 -9.13
N GLN A 101 -6.21 -17.78 -8.21
CA GLN A 101 -6.06 -18.48 -6.94
C GLN A 101 -6.94 -17.92 -5.83
N LYS A 102 -7.65 -16.82 -6.10
CA LYS A 102 -8.57 -16.16 -5.17
C LYS A 102 -7.92 -15.86 -3.81
N ARG A 103 -6.74 -15.26 -3.87
CA ARG A 103 -5.99 -14.87 -2.68
C ARG A 103 -5.12 -13.66 -2.97
N TYR A 104 -4.74 -12.96 -1.91
CA TYR A 104 -3.74 -11.90 -2.02
C TYR A 104 -2.35 -12.50 -2.10
N TYR A 105 -1.47 -11.85 -2.83
CA TYR A 105 -0.06 -12.19 -2.85
C TYR A 105 0.80 -10.94 -2.71
N SER A 106 1.98 -11.12 -2.14
CA SER A 106 2.90 -10.04 -1.84
C SER A 106 3.92 -9.87 -2.95
N VAL A 107 4.15 -8.62 -3.34
CA VAL A 107 5.21 -8.25 -4.27
C VAL A 107 6.15 -7.30 -3.56
N SER A 108 7.42 -7.68 -3.42
CA SER A 108 8.44 -6.85 -2.79
C SER A 108 9.12 -5.96 -3.83
N ILE A 109 9.22 -4.68 -3.53
CA ILE A 109 9.80 -3.68 -4.42
C ILE A 109 10.96 -3.00 -3.70
N ASN A 110 12.10 -2.90 -4.38
CA ASN A 110 13.24 -2.12 -3.92
C ASN A 110 13.76 -1.33 -5.11
N ILE A 111 13.45 -0.05 -5.17
CA ILE A 111 13.82 0.80 -6.30
C ILE A 111 15.31 1.16 -6.30
N ASN A 112 16.01 0.89 -5.20
CA ASN A 112 17.43 1.17 -5.07
C ASN A 112 18.31 -0.07 -5.25
N GLU A 113 17.71 -1.20 -5.60
CA GLU A 113 18.47 -2.41 -5.84
C GLU A 113 19.41 -2.20 -7.03
N LYS A 114 20.70 -2.47 -6.79
CA LYS A 114 21.71 -2.36 -7.82
C LYS A 114 22.00 -3.77 -8.33
N GLY A 115 21.65 -4.00 -9.59
CA GLY A 115 22.00 -5.23 -10.28
C GLY A 115 22.69 -4.89 -11.58
N GLU A 116 23.38 -5.85 -12.17
CA GLU A 116 23.88 -5.71 -13.50
C GLU A 116 22.74 -5.91 -14.50
N LEU A 117 22.57 -4.96 -15.42
CA LEU A 117 21.62 -5.12 -16.50
C LEU A 117 22.17 -6.10 -17.52
N ASP A 118 21.44 -7.15 -17.81
CA ASP A 118 21.79 -8.14 -18.82
C ASP A 118 20.55 -8.52 -19.63
N GLU A 119 20.68 -9.57 -20.45
CA GLU A 119 19.56 -10.02 -21.28
C GLU A 119 18.33 -10.42 -20.48
N GLN A 120 18.53 -10.85 -19.24
CA GLN A 120 17.42 -11.30 -18.38
C GLN A 120 16.65 -10.14 -17.75
N ASP A 121 17.21 -8.95 -17.73
CA ASP A 121 16.55 -7.77 -17.16
C ASP A 121 15.65 -7.06 -18.16
N LYS A 122 15.53 -7.58 -19.35
CA LYS A 122 14.62 -7.04 -20.36
C LYS A 122 13.20 -7.50 -20.10
N LEU A 123 12.29 -6.58 -20.17
CA LEU A 123 10.87 -6.88 -20.13
C LEU A 123 10.26 -6.93 -21.53
#